data_e596a115a7db520f2f6615cf6bda45a1
#
_entry.id   e596a115a7db520f2f6615cf6bda45a1
#
_cell.length_a   1.000
_cell.length_b   1.000
_cell.length_c   1.000
_cell.angle_alpha   90.00
_cell.angle_beta   90.00
_cell.angle_gamma   90.00
#
_symmetry.space_group_name_H-M   'P 1'
#
loop_
_entity.id
_entity.type
_entity.pdbx_description
1 polymer ?
#
loop_
_entity_poly.entity_id
_entity_poly.type
_entity_poly.pdbx_seq_one_letter_code
_entity_poly.pdbx_strand_id
1 'polypeptide(L)'
;GRRHVNLHRKYEVHQENMRFSMVNETILAIIIAFAISAALCPVIIPFLHRLKFGQQVRDDGPQSHLKKQGTPTMGGLIILTAIVITSLFYIKSYPRIIPILFVTVGFGIIGFLDDYIKIVMKRSEGLNPIQKLIGQFIITGIFTYYLMTSGEVGTGMLIPFTGGCENGYYLNLGWLFIPAVFFIVLGTDNGVNFTDGLDGLCTSVTILVATFFTVVAIGENSGISPITGAVVGSLLGFLLFNVYPAKVFMGDTGSLALGGFVASSAFMMQMPIFIAVVGLIYLVEVLSVIIQVTYFKKTGGKRIFKMAPIHHHFELCGWSETRVVAVFSIVTAILCLVAYMGL
;
A
#
# COMPACT_ATOMS: atom_id res chain seq x y z
N GLY A 1 7.41 47.42 -17.85
CA GLY A 1 6.26 47.23 -16.93
C GLY A 1 5.17 46.32 -17.51
N ARG A 2 4.47 46.66 -18.61
CA ARG A 2 3.31 45.90 -19.13
C ARG A 2 3.65 44.51 -19.74
N ARG A 3 4.83 44.38 -20.38
CA ARG A 3 5.25 43.06 -20.95
C ARG A 3 5.58 42.03 -19.87
N HIS A 4 6.19 42.39 -18.77
CA HIS A 4 6.48 41.48 -17.65
C HIS A 4 5.20 41.01 -16.95
N VAL A 5 4.23 41.88 -16.75
CA VAL A 5 2.93 41.52 -16.14
C VAL A 5 2.15 40.54 -17.03
N ASN A 6 2.18 40.74 -18.35
CA ASN A 6 1.50 39.83 -19.29
C ASN A 6 2.18 38.44 -19.40
N LEU A 7 3.50 38.36 -19.28
CA LEU A 7 4.21 37.09 -19.24
C LEU A 7 3.93 36.32 -17.95
N HIS A 8 3.96 36.98 -16.81
CA HIS A 8 3.64 36.39 -15.51
C HIS A 8 2.22 35.82 -15.49
N ARG A 9 1.24 36.59 -15.94
CA ARG A 9 -0.17 36.19 -16.03
C ARG A 9 -0.37 34.99 -17.00
N LYS A 10 0.34 34.96 -18.13
CA LYS A 10 0.30 33.82 -19.04
C LYS A 10 0.91 32.55 -18.44
N TYR A 11 1.96 32.70 -17.66
CA TYR A 11 2.59 31.60 -16.94
C TYR A 11 1.66 31.03 -15.86
N GLU A 12 1.05 31.89 -15.06
CA GLU A 12 0.07 31.48 -14.03
C GLU A 12 -1.13 30.75 -14.64
N VAL A 13 -1.74 31.28 -15.70
CA VAL A 13 -2.86 30.63 -16.40
C VAL A 13 -2.44 29.28 -17.00
N HIS A 14 -1.21 29.17 -17.50
CA HIS A 14 -0.71 27.88 -18.01
C HIS A 14 -0.52 26.86 -16.89
N GLN A 15 0.01 27.24 -15.75
CA GLN A 15 0.15 26.40 -14.56
C GLN A 15 -1.21 25.93 -14.01
N GLU A 16 -2.19 26.83 -13.91
CA GLU A 16 -3.55 26.50 -13.51
C GLU A 16 -4.21 25.50 -14.45
N ASN A 17 -4.07 25.70 -15.77
CA ASN A 17 -4.62 24.77 -16.76
C ASN A 17 -3.97 23.39 -16.68
N MET A 18 -2.65 23.31 -16.49
CA MET A 18 -1.95 22.03 -16.31
C MET A 18 -2.44 21.33 -15.04
N ARG A 19 -2.57 22.06 -13.93
CA ARG A 19 -3.05 21.51 -12.67
C ARG A 19 -4.49 20.99 -12.78
N PHE A 20 -5.35 21.73 -13.46
CA PHE A 20 -6.73 21.33 -13.70
C PHE A 20 -6.81 20.06 -14.58
N SER A 21 -6.00 19.96 -15.63
CA SER A 21 -5.90 18.76 -16.47
C SER A 21 -5.47 17.55 -15.65
N MET A 22 -4.43 17.67 -14.83
CA MET A 22 -3.93 16.59 -13.99
C MET A 22 -4.96 16.11 -12.95
N VAL A 23 -5.72 17.04 -12.35
CA VAL A 23 -6.83 16.67 -11.44
C VAL A 23 -7.87 15.83 -12.17
N ASN A 24 -8.31 16.28 -13.35
CA ASN A 24 -9.31 15.56 -14.14
C ASN A 24 -8.82 14.18 -14.58
N GLU A 25 -7.55 14.05 -15.00
CA GLU A 25 -6.95 12.77 -15.37
C GLU A 25 -6.83 11.84 -14.17
N THR A 26 -6.49 12.36 -13.00
CA THR A 26 -6.46 11.56 -11.77
C THR A 26 -7.85 11.08 -11.35
N ILE A 27 -8.86 11.95 -11.41
CA ILE A 27 -10.25 11.56 -11.15
C ILE A 27 -10.70 10.48 -12.14
N LEU A 28 -10.36 10.62 -13.41
CA LEU A 28 -10.68 9.63 -14.44
C LEU A 28 -9.97 8.29 -14.16
N ALA A 29 -8.70 8.33 -13.71
CA ALA A 29 -7.96 7.13 -13.31
C ALA A 29 -8.65 6.41 -12.13
N ILE A 30 -9.13 7.17 -11.12
CA ILE A 30 -9.90 6.60 -10.00
C ILE A 30 -11.17 5.91 -10.51
N ILE A 31 -11.95 6.57 -11.38
CA ILE A 31 -13.21 6.04 -11.90
C ILE A 31 -12.96 4.79 -12.76
N ILE A 32 -11.97 4.81 -13.65
CA ILE A 32 -11.62 3.67 -14.51
C ILE A 32 -11.21 2.47 -13.66
N ALA A 33 -10.27 2.67 -12.71
CA ALA A 33 -9.79 1.59 -11.85
C ALA A 33 -10.91 1.03 -10.96
N PHE A 34 -11.79 1.89 -10.43
CA PHE A 34 -12.98 1.48 -9.69
C PHE A 34 -13.90 0.61 -10.55
N ALA A 35 -14.24 1.06 -11.77
CA ALA A 35 -15.12 0.34 -12.65
C ALA A 35 -14.55 -1.03 -13.05
N ILE A 36 -13.24 -1.10 -13.36
CA ILE A 36 -12.57 -2.37 -13.68
C ILE A 36 -12.61 -3.31 -12.49
N SER A 37 -12.21 -2.84 -11.30
CA SER A 37 -12.17 -3.67 -10.09
C SER A 37 -13.56 -4.17 -9.71
N ALA A 38 -14.56 -3.29 -9.69
CA ALA A 38 -15.95 -3.64 -9.37
C ALA A 38 -16.56 -4.62 -10.38
N ALA A 39 -16.24 -4.49 -11.68
CA ALA A 39 -16.71 -5.39 -12.72
C ALA A 39 -15.99 -6.75 -12.69
N LEU A 40 -14.72 -6.80 -12.34
CA LEU A 40 -13.95 -8.04 -12.26
C LEU A 40 -14.33 -8.90 -11.05
N CYS A 41 -14.71 -8.31 -9.92
CA CYS A 41 -15.06 -9.05 -8.71
C CYS A 41 -16.14 -10.11 -8.95
N PRO A 42 -17.33 -9.82 -9.52
CA PRO A 42 -18.38 -10.81 -9.72
C PRO A 42 -17.99 -11.91 -10.72
N VAL A 43 -16.97 -11.71 -11.55
CA VAL A 43 -16.47 -12.69 -12.51
C VAL A 43 -15.37 -13.57 -11.88
N ILE A 44 -14.41 -12.94 -11.23
CA ILE A 44 -13.23 -13.63 -10.67
C ILE A 44 -13.56 -14.37 -9.37
N ILE A 45 -14.40 -13.81 -8.49
CA ILE A 45 -14.75 -14.46 -7.22
C ILE A 45 -15.35 -15.87 -7.43
N PRO A 46 -16.36 -16.09 -8.29
CA PRO A 46 -16.87 -17.42 -8.56
C PRO A 46 -15.84 -18.36 -9.19
N PHE A 47 -14.94 -17.82 -10.02
CA PHE A 47 -13.85 -18.59 -10.61
C PHE A 47 -12.85 -19.07 -9.54
N LEU A 48 -12.44 -18.21 -8.62
CA LEU A 48 -11.58 -18.57 -7.49
C LEU A 48 -12.26 -19.62 -6.59
N HIS A 49 -13.57 -19.49 -6.35
CA HIS A 49 -14.36 -20.49 -5.63
C HIS A 49 -14.34 -21.87 -6.29
N ARG A 50 -14.52 -21.92 -7.60
CA ARG A 50 -14.52 -23.18 -8.38
C ARG A 50 -13.16 -23.88 -8.33
N LEU A 51 -12.09 -23.13 -8.31
CA LEU A 51 -10.72 -23.64 -8.16
C LEU A 51 -10.40 -24.10 -6.73
N LYS A 52 -11.36 -23.96 -5.79
CA LYS A 52 -11.18 -24.24 -4.35
C LYS A 52 -10.03 -23.43 -3.73
N PHE A 53 -9.86 -22.21 -4.18
CA PHE A 53 -8.86 -21.25 -3.67
C PHE A 53 -9.32 -20.64 -2.34
N GLY A 54 -9.91 -21.46 -1.45
CA GLY A 54 -10.32 -21.03 -0.11
C GLY A 54 -9.15 -21.01 0.85
N GLN A 55 -9.13 -19.97 1.70
CA GLN A 55 -8.13 -19.85 2.74
C GLN A 55 -8.27 -21.01 3.75
N GLN A 56 -7.16 -21.67 4.04
CA GLN A 56 -7.07 -22.59 5.18
C GLN A 56 -6.82 -21.74 6.42
N VAL A 57 -7.82 -21.66 7.29
CA VAL A 57 -7.71 -20.95 8.56
C VAL A 57 -6.85 -21.77 9.51
N ARG A 58 -5.89 -21.13 10.18
CA ARG A 58 -5.10 -21.77 11.23
C ARG A 58 -5.97 -22.05 12.44
N ASP A 59 -5.82 -23.23 13.03
CA ASP A 59 -6.55 -23.64 14.22
C ASP A 59 -6.20 -22.81 15.47
N ASP A 60 -5.07 -22.09 15.45
CA ASP A 60 -4.55 -21.27 16.54
C ASP A 60 -5.18 -19.86 16.61
N GLY A 61 -6.02 -19.50 15.63
CA GLY A 61 -6.64 -18.18 15.51
C GLY A 61 -7.93 -18.00 16.33
N PRO A 62 -8.51 -16.78 16.39
CA PRO A 62 -9.82 -16.55 16.99
C PRO A 62 -10.89 -17.45 16.37
N GLN A 63 -11.76 -18.03 17.18
CA GLN A 63 -12.82 -18.94 16.69
C GLN A 63 -13.77 -18.31 15.67
N SER A 64 -13.90 -16.97 15.69
CA SER A 64 -14.66 -16.21 14.68
C SER A 64 -14.13 -16.42 13.25
N HIS A 65 -12.84 -16.69 13.10
CA HIS A 65 -12.18 -16.90 11.80
C HIS A 65 -12.51 -18.27 11.18
N LEU A 66 -12.94 -19.25 11.99
CA LEU A 66 -13.38 -20.55 11.45
C LEU A 66 -14.59 -20.42 10.52
N LYS A 67 -15.43 -19.39 10.73
CA LYS A 67 -16.58 -19.09 9.87
C LYS A 67 -16.17 -18.57 8.47
N LYS A 68 -14.93 -18.12 8.31
CA LYS A 68 -14.36 -17.60 7.06
C LYS A 68 -13.75 -18.70 6.19
N GLN A 69 -13.75 -19.94 6.67
CA GLN A 69 -13.27 -21.09 5.92
C GLN A 69 -14.04 -21.24 4.60
N GLY A 70 -13.30 -21.29 3.49
CA GLY A 70 -13.91 -21.37 2.16
C GLY A 70 -14.07 -20.03 1.44
N THR A 71 -13.88 -18.87 2.10
CA THR A 71 -13.79 -17.59 1.40
C THR A 71 -12.55 -17.60 0.49
N PRO A 72 -12.71 -17.28 -0.83
CA PRO A 72 -11.59 -17.33 -1.75
C PRO A 72 -10.56 -16.26 -1.42
N THR A 73 -9.29 -16.59 -1.59
CA THR A 73 -8.14 -15.68 -1.54
C THR A 73 -7.64 -15.34 -2.94
N MET A 74 -6.55 -14.58 -3.06
CA MET A 74 -5.97 -14.07 -4.31
C MET A 74 -6.79 -12.96 -4.99
N GLY A 75 -7.66 -12.28 -4.25
CA GLY A 75 -8.35 -11.08 -4.75
C GLY A 75 -7.40 -9.95 -5.17
N GLY A 76 -6.15 -10.01 -4.75
CA GLY A 76 -5.07 -9.12 -5.22
C GLY A 76 -4.89 -9.12 -6.73
N LEU A 77 -5.26 -10.21 -7.43
CA LEU A 77 -5.26 -10.24 -8.90
C LEU A 77 -6.25 -9.22 -9.49
N ILE A 78 -7.41 -9.04 -8.86
CA ILE A 78 -8.40 -8.03 -9.29
C ILE A 78 -7.81 -6.64 -9.12
N ILE A 79 -7.22 -6.38 -7.94
CA ILE A 79 -6.59 -5.10 -7.59
C ILE A 79 -5.48 -4.78 -8.59
N LEU A 80 -4.52 -5.69 -8.78
CA LEU A 80 -3.40 -5.51 -9.72
C LEU A 80 -3.85 -5.31 -11.15
N THR A 81 -4.81 -6.11 -11.62
CA THR A 81 -5.33 -5.97 -12.99
C THR A 81 -5.93 -4.58 -13.22
N ALA A 82 -6.72 -4.08 -12.27
CA ALA A 82 -7.30 -2.74 -12.36
C ALA A 82 -6.23 -1.65 -12.35
N ILE A 83 -5.21 -1.75 -11.48
CA ILE A 83 -4.09 -0.80 -11.40
C ILE A 83 -3.29 -0.81 -12.71
N VAL A 84 -2.90 -1.99 -13.20
CA VAL A 84 -2.08 -2.13 -14.41
C VAL A 84 -2.81 -1.58 -15.63
N ILE A 85 -4.04 -2.03 -15.88
CA ILE A 85 -4.81 -1.57 -17.05
C ILE A 85 -4.99 -0.05 -17.01
N THR A 86 -5.38 0.50 -15.87
CA THR A 86 -5.57 1.95 -15.73
C THR A 86 -4.25 2.69 -15.94
N SER A 87 -3.15 2.23 -15.34
CA SER A 87 -1.83 2.88 -15.47
C SER A 87 -1.32 2.88 -16.91
N LEU A 88 -1.61 1.86 -17.71
CA LEU A 88 -1.18 1.79 -19.11
C LEU A 88 -1.72 2.95 -19.96
N PHE A 89 -2.90 3.51 -19.64
CA PHE A 89 -3.42 4.70 -20.33
C PHE A 89 -2.60 5.95 -20.06
N TYR A 90 -1.86 6.00 -18.93
CA TYR A 90 -1.16 7.19 -18.45
C TYR A 90 0.37 7.12 -18.59
N ILE A 91 0.95 5.95 -18.90
CA ILE A 91 2.42 5.76 -18.97
C ILE A 91 3.11 6.79 -19.89
N LYS A 92 2.51 7.11 -21.04
CA LYS A 92 3.10 8.06 -22.01
C LYS A 92 3.12 9.50 -21.48
N SER A 93 2.05 9.91 -20.80
CA SER A 93 1.91 11.27 -20.25
C SER A 93 2.60 11.44 -18.90
N TYR A 94 2.72 10.36 -18.14
CA TYR A 94 3.25 10.33 -16.78
C TYR A 94 4.28 9.21 -16.58
N PRO A 95 5.47 9.29 -17.21
CA PRO A 95 6.47 8.21 -17.13
C PRO A 95 6.96 7.91 -15.71
N ARG A 96 6.84 8.86 -14.77
CA ARG A 96 7.21 8.68 -13.36
C ARG A 96 6.36 7.63 -12.63
N ILE A 97 5.26 7.16 -13.23
CA ILE A 97 4.47 6.04 -12.66
C ILE A 97 5.14 4.68 -12.89
N ILE A 98 6.07 4.56 -13.86
CA ILE A 98 6.70 3.28 -14.23
C ILE A 98 7.45 2.63 -13.08
N PRO A 99 8.32 3.33 -12.31
CA PRO A 99 9.01 2.72 -11.18
C PRO A 99 8.05 2.22 -10.09
N ILE A 100 6.97 2.98 -9.82
CA ILE A 100 5.96 2.58 -8.85
C ILE A 100 5.22 1.32 -9.34
N LEU A 101 4.82 1.31 -10.62
CA LEU A 101 4.14 0.17 -11.22
C LEU A 101 5.04 -1.08 -11.20
N PHE A 102 6.34 -0.92 -11.49
CA PHE A 102 7.33 -1.99 -11.42
C PHE A 102 7.41 -2.61 -10.01
N VAL A 103 7.53 -1.80 -8.96
CA VAL A 103 7.61 -2.29 -7.58
C VAL A 103 6.28 -2.94 -7.17
N THR A 104 5.15 -2.30 -7.49
CA THR A 104 3.81 -2.80 -7.16
C THR A 104 3.56 -4.18 -7.80
N VAL A 105 3.81 -4.31 -9.09
CA VAL A 105 3.63 -5.58 -9.81
C VAL A 105 4.67 -6.60 -9.36
N GLY A 106 5.91 -6.21 -9.17
CA GLY A 106 6.98 -7.09 -8.72
C GLY A 106 6.68 -7.73 -7.36
N PHE A 107 6.27 -6.96 -6.38
CA PHE A 107 5.85 -7.50 -5.09
C PHE A 107 4.55 -8.31 -5.20
N GLY A 108 3.62 -7.88 -6.05
CA GLY A 108 2.42 -8.65 -6.37
C GLY A 108 2.73 -10.02 -6.95
N ILE A 109 3.75 -10.16 -7.80
CA ILE A 109 4.21 -11.45 -8.33
C ILE A 109 4.75 -12.34 -7.21
N ILE A 110 5.53 -11.79 -6.28
CA ILE A 110 6.01 -12.56 -5.13
C ILE A 110 4.82 -13.08 -4.31
N GLY A 111 3.86 -12.21 -4.02
CA GLY A 111 2.64 -12.59 -3.31
C GLY A 111 1.80 -13.61 -4.06
N PHE A 112 1.69 -13.47 -5.39
CA PHE A 112 1.01 -14.43 -6.24
C PHE A 112 1.65 -15.83 -6.17
N LEU A 113 2.97 -15.90 -6.24
CA LEU A 113 3.69 -17.17 -6.11
C LEU A 113 3.48 -17.80 -4.74
N ASP A 114 3.47 -16.99 -3.68
CA ASP A 114 3.20 -17.44 -2.32
C ASP A 114 1.79 -18.03 -2.18
N ASP A 115 0.77 -17.28 -2.59
CA ASP A 115 -0.63 -17.72 -2.59
C ASP A 115 -0.85 -18.95 -3.46
N TYR A 116 -0.28 -18.98 -4.67
CA TYR A 116 -0.42 -20.06 -5.60
C TYR A 116 0.16 -21.38 -5.03
N ILE A 117 1.33 -21.31 -4.40
CA ILE A 117 1.95 -22.47 -3.76
C ILE A 117 1.10 -23.01 -2.61
N LYS A 118 0.56 -22.11 -1.76
CA LYS A 118 -0.36 -22.51 -0.67
C LYS A 118 -1.55 -23.30 -1.20
N ILE A 119 -2.14 -22.81 -2.31
CA ILE A 119 -3.34 -23.42 -2.89
C ILE A 119 -3.03 -24.74 -3.58
N VAL A 120 -2.03 -24.77 -4.47
CA VAL A 120 -1.69 -25.97 -5.26
C VAL A 120 -1.19 -27.09 -4.37
N MET A 121 -0.39 -26.77 -3.36
CA MET A 121 0.15 -27.76 -2.42
C MET A 121 -0.80 -28.05 -1.24
N LYS A 122 -1.95 -27.37 -1.17
CA LYS A 122 -2.97 -27.53 -0.10
C LYS A 122 -2.37 -27.47 1.29
N ARG A 123 -1.49 -26.49 1.52
CA ARG A 123 -0.82 -26.29 2.81
C ARG A 123 -0.95 -24.82 3.25
N SER A 124 -0.79 -24.58 4.55
CA SER A 124 -0.82 -23.23 5.12
C SER A 124 0.45 -22.41 4.84
N GLU A 125 1.53 -23.06 4.41
CA GLU A 125 2.81 -22.44 4.12
C GLU A 125 3.01 -22.30 2.61
N GLY A 126 3.29 -21.07 2.16
CA GLY A 126 3.62 -20.73 0.78
C GLY A 126 5.12 -20.85 0.49
N LEU A 127 5.69 -19.75 0.02
CA LEU A 127 7.14 -19.59 -0.13
C LEU A 127 7.84 -19.68 1.23
N ASN A 128 9.03 -20.27 1.25
CA ASN A 128 9.86 -20.17 2.44
C ASN A 128 10.15 -18.66 2.72
N PRO A 129 10.16 -18.22 4.01
CA PRO A 129 10.44 -16.84 4.36
C PRO A 129 11.70 -16.25 3.71
N ILE A 130 12.75 -17.07 3.54
CA ILE A 130 13.98 -16.66 2.86
C ILE A 130 13.76 -16.42 1.37
N GLN A 131 12.98 -17.26 0.67
CA GLN A 131 12.67 -17.09 -0.75
C GLN A 131 11.86 -15.82 -0.99
N LYS A 132 10.86 -15.56 -0.14
CA LYS A 132 10.05 -14.33 -0.17
C LYS A 132 10.95 -13.11 0.03
N LEU A 133 11.82 -13.16 1.02
CA LEU A 133 12.76 -12.08 1.31
C LEU A 133 13.74 -11.82 0.15
N ILE A 134 14.29 -12.87 -0.47
CA ILE A 134 15.18 -12.73 -1.64
C ILE A 134 14.47 -12.00 -2.78
N GLY A 135 13.22 -12.39 -3.10
CA GLY A 135 12.43 -11.72 -4.12
C GLY A 135 12.22 -10.23 -3.82
N GLN A 136 11.86 -9.91 -2.57
CA GLN A 136 11.71 -8.54 -2.09
C GLN A 136 13.02 -7.75 -2.20
N PHE A 137 14.16 -8.36 -1.85
CA PHE A 137 15.48 -7.73 -1.98
C PHE A 137 15.86 -7.43 -3.43
N ILE A 138 15.58 -8.34 -4.36
CA ILE A 138 15.88 -8.13 -5.78
C ILE A 138 15.10 -6.93 -6.32
N ILE A 139 13.79 -6.88 -6.09
CA ILE A 139 12.94 -5.78 -6.59
C ILE A 139 13.32 -4.46 -5.93
N THR A 140 13.53 -4.47 -4.61
CA THR A 140 13.99 -3.28 -3.89
C THR A 140 15.35 -2.82 -4.38
N GLY A 141 16.28 -3.72 -4.68
CA GLY A 141 17.60 -3.41 -5.22
C GLY A 141 17.53 -2.72 -6.58
N ILE A 142 16.69 -3.21 -7.49
CA ILE A 142 16.46 -2.59 -8.81
C ILE A 142 15.86 -1.19 -8.62
N PHE A 143 14.88 -1.05 -7.73
CA PHE A 143 14.26 0.24 -7.43
C PHE A 143 15.26 1.23 -6.79
N THR A 144 16.09 0.76 -5.85
CA THR A 144 17.15 1.57 -5.24
C THR A 144 18.16 2.05 -6.28
N TYR A 145 18.57 1.17 -7.19
CA TYR A 145 19.45 1.53 -8.30
C TYR A 145 18.83 2.63 -9.17
N TYR A 146 17.54 2.51 -9.50
CA TYR A 146 16.81 3.55 -10.23
C TYR A 146 16.81 4.89 -9.47
N LEU A 147 16.48 4.91 -8.18
CA LEU A 147 16.46 6.13 -7.37
C LEU A 147 17.82 6.85 -7.35
N MET A 148 18.91 6.09 -7.36
CA MET A 148 20.28 6.65 -7.31
C MET A 148 20.81 7.12 -8.67
N THR A 149 20.34 6.55 -9.77
CA THR A 149 20.96 6.75 -11.10
C THR A 149 20.10 7.54 -12.08
N SER A 150 18.78 7.58 -11.90
CA SER A 150 17.86 8.23 -12.84
C SER A 150 18.01 9.75 -12.91
N GLY A 151 18.46 10.38 -11.81
CA GLY A 151 18.50 11.84 -11.72
C GLY A 151 17.12 12.52 -11.63
N GLU A 152 16.04 11.77 -11.72
CA GLU A 152 14.65 12.27 -11.68
C GLU A 152 14.15 12.49 -10.26
N VAL A 153 14.71 11.77 -9.30
CA VAL A 153 14.34 11.81 -7.88
C VAL A 153 15.60 12.01 -7.05
N GLY A 154 15.58 12.97 -6.12
CA GLY A 154 16.68 13.16 -5.19
C GLY A 154 16.72 12.07 -4.11
N THR A 155 17.90 11.83 -3.53
CA THR A 155 18.09 10.90 -2.41
C THR A 155 17.79 11.51 -1.04
N GLY A 156 17.39 12.79 -0.99
CA GLY A 156 16.93 13.44 0.23
C GLY A 156 15.57 12.91 0.67
N MET A 157 15.36 12.80 1.97
CA MET A 157 14.09 12.39 2.56
C MET A 157 13.50 13.57 3.34
N LEU A 158 12.36 14.08 2.91
CA LEU A 158 11.69 15.19 3.58
C LEU A 158 11.29 14.80 5.01
N ILE A 159 11.71 15.61 5.98
CA ILE A 159 11.27 15.47 7.36
C ILE A 159 9.94 16.18 7.54
N PRO A 160 8.89 15.50 8.05
CA PRO A 160 7.59 16.15 8.34
C PRO A 160 7.75 17.35 9.27
N PHE A 161 6.90 18.37 9.10
CA PHE A 161 6.83 19.57 9.94
C PHE A 161 8.05 20.49 9.90
N THR A 162 8.85 20.45 8.84
CA THR A 162 10.06 21.30 8.71
C THR A 162 9.93 22.41 7.68
N GLY A 163 8.76 22.58 7.04
CA GLY A 163 8.51 23.66 6.08
C GLY A 163 8.01 23.19 4.71
N GLY A 164 7.53 21.95 4.62
CA GLY A 164 6.92 21.38 3.41
C GLY A 164 7.89 21.01 2.30
N CYS A 165 7.36 20.73 1.13
CA CYS A 165 8.17 20.28 -0.01
C CYS A 165 9.10 21.36 -0.55
N GLU A 166 8.72 22.65 -0.44
CA GLU A 166 9.51 23.77 -0.97
C GLU A 166 10.61 24.25 -0.02
N ASN A 167 10.32 24.32 1.29
CA ASN A 167 11.21 24.93 2.30
C ASN A 167 11.62 23.94 3.40
N GLY A 168 11.17 22.70 3.32
CA GLY A 168 11.43 21.70 4.32
C GLY A 168 12.87 21.17 4.32
N TYR A 169 13.23 20.53 5.42
CA TYR A 169 14.53 19.91 5.56
C TYR A 169 14.53 18.51 4.94
N TYR A 170 15.42 18.30 3.98
CA TYR A 170 15.66 16.99 3.35
C TYR A 170 16.86 16.32 4.00
N LEU A 171 16.60 15.24 4.73
CA LEU A 171 17.65 14.42 5.34
C LEU A 171 18.41 13.68 4.24
N ASN A 172 19.69 13.99 4.11
CA ASN A 172 20.59 13.30 3.19
C ASN A 172 21.47 12.31 3.96
N LEU A 173 21.26 11.03 3.73
CA LEU A 173 21.98 9.95 4.42
C LEU A 173 23.25 9.52 3.68
N GLY A 174 23.59 10.12 2.53
CA GLY A 174 24.71 9.68 1.71
C GLY A 174 24.60 8.19 1.36
N TRP A 175 25.66 7.41 1.61
CA TRP A 175 25.66 5.97 1.33
C TRP A 175 24.68 5.16 2.21
N LEU A 176 24.29 5.67 3.38
CA LEU A 176 23.28 5.06 4.24
C LEU A 176 21.87 5.12 3.64
N PHE A 177 21.67 5.86 2.56
CA PHE A 177 20.41 5.87 1.82
C PHE A 177 20.04 4.46 1.31
N ILE A 178 21.04 3.69 0.83
CA ILE A 178 20.79 2.34 0.31
C ILE A 178 20.17 1.44 1.39
N PRO A 179 20.80 1.19 2.55
CA PRO A 179 20.19 0.36 3.58
C PRO A 179 18.89 0.97 4.12
N ALA A 180 18.73 2.30 4.13
CA ALA A 180 17.48 2.94 4.53
C ALA A 180 16.34 2.61 3.57
N VAL A 181 16.56 2.61 2.25
CA VAL A 181 15.54 2.19 1.26
C VAL A 181 15.11 0.76 1.54
N PHE A 182 16.04 -0.17 1.70
CA PHE A 182 15.72 -1.57 2.00
C PHE A 182 14.92 -1.70 3.30
N PHE A 183 15.34 -1.02 4.36
CA PHE A 183 14.65 -1.06 5.64
C PHE A 183 13.22 -0.53 5.55
N ILE A 184 13.02 0.62 4.91
CA ILE A 184 11.70 1.26 4.79
C ILE A 184 10.80 0.47 3.85
N VAL A 185 11.30 0.04 2.67
CA VAL A 185 10.49 -0.72 1.70
C VAL A 185 10.06 -2.05 2.28
N LEU A 186 10.98 -2.84 2.82
CA LEU A 186 10.68 -4.16 3.39
C LEU A 186 9.82 -4.04 4.66
N GLY A 187 10.10 -3.04 5.50
CA GLY A 187 9.29 -2.77 6.70
C GLY A 187 7.85 -2.40 6.36
N THR A 188 7.67 -1.53 5.37
CA THR A 188 6.35 -1.11 4.89
C THR A 188 5.60 -2.28 4.25
N ASP A 189 6.27 -3.02 3.36
CA ASP A 189 5.67 -4.16 2.66
C ASP A 189 5.18 -5.23 3.64
N ASN A 190 6.01 -5.63 4.59
CA ASN A 190 5.60 -6.59 5.61
C ASN A 190 4.54 -6.01 6.57
N GLY A 191 4.59 -4.71 6.88
CA GLY A 191 3.58 -4.05 7.69
C GLY A 191 2.20 -4.06 7.04
N VAL A 192 2.12 -3.78 5.74
CA VAL A 192 0.88 -3.87 4.96
C VAL A 192 0.39 -5.31 4.91
N ASN A 193 1.28 -6.28 4.69
CA ASN A 193 0.93 -7.70 4.68
C ASN A 193 0.36 -8.16 6.02
N PHE A 194 0.93 -7.77 7.16
CA PHE A 194 0.37 -8.08 8.48
C PHE A 194 -0.97 -7.39 8.75
N THR A 195 -1.25 -6.27 8.08
CA THR A 195 -2.53 -5.55 8.22
C THR A 195 -3.69 -6.29 7.52
N ASP A 196 -3.41 -7.23 6.61
CA ASP A 196 -4.42 -8.03 5.90
C ASP A 196 -4.94 -9.22 6.73
N GLY A 197 -5.26 -8.99 8.00
CA GLY A 197 -5.75 -10.02 8.91
C GLY A 197 -7.26 -9.98 9.18
N LEU A 198 -7.95 -8.88 8.86
CA LEU A 198 -9.38 -8.69 9.06
C LEU A 198 -10.07 -8.20 7.79
N ASP A 199 -11.36 -8.55 7.65
CA ASP A 199 -12.18 -8.18 6.49
C ASP A 199 -12.19 -6.66 6.28
N GLY A 200 -11.63 -6.21 5.17
CA GLY A 200 -11.57 -4.80 4.79
C GLY A 200 -10.55 -3.94 5.54
N LEU A 201 -9.77 -4.48 6.48
CA LEU A 201 -8.82 -3.68 7.26
C LEU A 201 -7.71 -3.10 6.37
N CYS A 202 -6.94 -3.96 5.73
CA CYS A 202 -5.86 -3.55 4.84
C CYS A 202 -6.38 -2.66 3.69
N THR A 203 -7.50 -3.03 3.10
CA THR A 203 -8.14 -2.27 2.02
C THR A 203 -8.51 -0.86 2.47
N SER A 204 -9.18 -0.70 3.61
CA SER A 204 -9.64 0.60 4.11
C SER A 204 -8.49 1.51 4.52
N VAL A 205 -7.51 0.99 5.25
CA VAL A 205 -6.32 1.74 5.65
C VAL A 205 -5.53 2.19 4.40
N THR A 206 -5.34 1.29 3.43
CA THR A 206 -4.56 1.62 2.24
C THR A 206 -5.28 2.60 1.30
N ILE A 207 -6.62 2.60 1.24
CA ILE A 207 -7.39 3.64 0.53
C ILE A 207 -7.04 5.02 1.09
N LEU A 208 -7.01 5.17 2.40
CA LEU A 208 -6.71 6.46 3.05
C LEU A 208 -5.26 6.90 2.80
N VAL A 209 -4.31 5.98 2.93
CA VAL A 209 -2.89 6.25 2.66
C VAL A 209 -2.66 6.60 1.18
N ALA A 210 -3.26 5.85 0.25
CA ALA A 210 -3.19 6.14 -1.19
C ALA A 210 -3.87 7.48 -1.54
N THR A 211 -4.97 7.82 -0.87
CA THR A 211 -5.64 9.12 -1.03
C THR A 211 -4.72 10.26 -0.57
N PHE A 212 -4.03 10.11 0.57
CA PHE A 212 -3.04 11.08 1.02
C PHE A 212 -1.97 11.31 -0.06
N PHE A 213 -1.34 10.25 -0.57
CA PHE A 213 -0.34 10.37 -1.64
C PHE A 213 -0.93 10.97 -2.93
N THR A 214 -2.19 10.66 -3.25
CA THR A 214 -2.86 11.25 -4.42
C THR A 214 -3.02 12.76 -4.29
N VAL A 215 -3.51 13.23 -3.13
CA VAL A 215 -3.70 14.66 -2.86
C VAL A 215 -2.36 15.40 -2.89
N VAL A 216 -1.34 14.85 -2.24
CA VAL A 216 0.00 15.46 -2.24
C VAL A 216 0.61 15.42 -3.65
N ALA A 217 0.47 14.33 -4.39
CA ALA A 217 0.97 14.22 -5.76
C ALA A 217 0.36 15.25 -6.70
N ILE A 218 -0.92 15.57 -6.53
CA ILE A 218 -1.61 16.64 -7.26
C ILE A 218 -1.08 18.02 -6.81
N GLY A 219 -0.95 18.22 -5.50
CA GLY A 219 -0.46 19.48 -4.92
C GLY A 219 0.93 19.84 -5.41
N GLU A 220 1.84 18.88 -5.38
CA GLU A 220 3.25 19.02 -5.75
C GLU A 220 3.52 18.85 -7.25
N ASN A 221 2.51 18.59 -8.06
CA ASN A 221 2.67 18.26 -9.49
C ASN A 221 3.73 17.17 -9.75
N SER A 222 3.74 16.15 -8.92
CA SER A 222 4.80 15.13 -8.88
C SER A 222 4.80 14.18 -10.08
N GLY A 223 3.73 14.16 -10.87
CA GLY A 223 3.57 13.27 -12.04
C GLY A 223 3.25 11.81 -11.69
N ILE A 224 2.87 11.50 -10.45
CA ILE A 224 2.48 10.14 -10.05
C ILE A 224 1.00 10.01 -9.65
N SER A 225 0.24 11.11 -9.68
CA SER A 225 -1.17 11.12 -9.26
C SER A 225 -2.07 10.13 -10.02
N PRO A 226 -1.86 9.80 -11.31
CA PRO A 226 -2.68 8.79 -11.97
C PRO A 226 -2.56 7.38 -11.38
N ILE A 227 -1.35 6.95 -11.00
CA ILE A 227 -1.20 5.61 -10.41
C ILE A 227 -1.70 5.58 -8.97
N THR A 228 -1.46 6.63 -8.17
CA THR A 228 -2.00 6.70 -6.81
C THR A 228 -3.52 6.72 -6.83
N GLY A 229 -4.12 7.48 -7.78
CA GLY A 229 -5.56 7.48 -8.03
C GLY A 229 -6.09 6.11 -8.50
N ALA A 230 -5.37 5.43 -9.40
CA ALA A 230 -5.74 4.09 -9.85
C ALA A 230 -5.77 3.08 -8.69
N VAL A 231 -4.85 3.18 -7.73
CA VAL A 231 -4.87 2.35 -6.51
C VAL A 231 -6.10 2.68 -5.66
N VAL A 232 -6.40 3.95 -5.42
CA VAL A 232 -7.63 4.36 -4.70
C VAL A 232 -8.87 3.77 -5.35
N GLY A 233 -9.04 3.96 -6.66
CA GLY A 233 -10.19 3.44 -7.41
C GLY A 233 -10.29 1.92 -7.34
N SER A 234 -9.18 1.22 -7.61
CA SER A 234 -9.12 -0.24 -7.55
C SER A 234 -9.53 -0.79 -6.18
N LEU A 235 -9.02 -0.19 -5.10
CA LEU A 235 -9.35 -0.60 -3.74
C LEU A 235 -10.79 -0.28 -3.35
N LEU A 236 -11.34 0.85 -3.79
CA LEU A 236 -12.77 1.16 -3.59
C LEU A 236 -13.67 0.12 -4.27
N GLY A 237 -13.36 -0.29 -5.50
CA GLY A 237 -14.10 -1.35 -6.18
C GLY A 237 -13.97 -2.71 -5.50
N PHE A 238 -12.77 -3.05 -5.04
CA PHE A 238 -12.50 -4.28 -4.31
C PHE A 238 -13.19 -4.31 -2.94
N LEU A 239 -13.24 -3.18 -2.23
CA LEU A 239 -13.86 -3.06 -0.91
C LEU A 239 -15.34 -3.44 -0.90
N LEU A 240 -16.07 -3.25 -2.00
CA LEU A 240 -17.47 -3.68 -2.12
C LEU A 240 -17.67 -5.18 -1.82
N PHE A 241 -16.62 -5.97 -2.00
CA PHE A 241 -16.64 -7.42 -1.82
C PHE A 241 -15.73 -7.90 -0.68
N ASN A 242 -14.83 -7.04 -0.19
CA ASN A 242 -13.88 -7.36 0.88
C ASN A 242 -14.33 -6.86 2.26
N VAL A 243 -15.31 -5.94 2.32
CA VAL A 243 -15.91 -5.49 3.60
C VAL A 243 -16.60 -6.65 4.33
N TYR A 244 -16.61 -6.59 5.67
CA TYR A 244 -17.25 -7.62 6.51
C TYR A 244 -18.75 -7.79 6.22
N PRO A 245 -19.27 -9.02 6.03
CA PRO A 245 -18.52 -10.27 5.85
C PRO A 245 -17.90 -10.39 4.45
N ALA A 246 -16.60 -10.60 4.37
CA ALA A 246 -15.86 -10.60 3.12
C ALA A 246 -16.26 -11.77 2.20
N LYS A 247 -16.43 -11.46 0.91
CA LYS A 247 -16.67 -12.45 -0.15
C LYS A 247 -15.38 -12.90 -0.84
N VAL A 248 -14.28 -12.18 -0.60
CA VAL A 248 -12.95 -12.44 -1.14
C VAL A 248 -11.89 -11.78 -0.27
N PHE A 249 -10.76 -12.45 -0.08
CA PHE A 249 -9.56 -11.89 0.56
C PHE A 249 -8.55 -11.48 -0.51
N MET A 250 -7.78 -10.40 -0.25
CA MET A 250 -6.77 -9.97 -1.21
C MET A 250 -5.58 -10.94 -1.28
N GLY A 251 -5.25 -11.60 -0.18
CA GLY A 251 -4.11 -12.50 -0.07
C GLY A 251 -2.76 -11.77 -0.14
N ASP A 252 -1.69 -12.55 -0.10
CA ASP A 252 -0.33 -12.02 -0.24
C ASP A 252 -0.11 -11.33 -1.60
N THR A 253 -0.83 -11.78 -2.64
CA THR A 253 -0.85 -11.12 -3.96
C THR A 253 -1.21 -9.64 -3.87
N GLY A 254 -2.25 -9.31 -3.10
CA GLY A 254 -2.71 -7.93 -2.94
C GLY A 254 -1.90 -7.15 -1.91
N SER A 255 -1.71 -7.72 -0.73
CA SER A 255 -1.08 -7.00 0.38
C SER A 255 0.38 -6.64 0.14
N LEU A 256 1.19 -7.54 -0.49
CA LEU A 256 2.56 -7.21 -0.87
C LEU A 256 2.60 -6.18 -2.01
N ALA A 257 1.72 -6.30 -3.01
CA ALA A 257 1.63 -5.28 -4.05
C ALA A 257 1.36 -3.88 -3.48
N LEU A 258 0.44 -3.79 -2.52
CA LEU A 258 0.08 -2.52 -1.88
C LEU A 258 1.21 -1.99 -0.99
N GLY A 259 1.94 -2.85 -0.29
CA GLY A 259 3.12 -2.45 0.48
C GLY A 259 4.21 -1.86 -0.40
N GLY A 260 4.50 -2.52 -1.52
CA GLY A 260 5.41 -2.01 -2.55
C GLY A 260 4.95 -0.68 -3.14
N PHE A 261 3.65 -0.53 -3.41
CA PHE A 261 3.06 0.72 -3.87
C PHE A 261 3.25 1.87 -2.87
N VAL A 262 2.93 1.66 -1.60
CA VAL A 262 3.05 2.70 -0.56
C VAL A 262 4.50 3.16 -0.43
N ALA A 263 5.44 2.21 -0.32
CA ALA A 263 6.85 2.53 -0.17
C ALA A 263 7.42 3.24 -1.40
N SER A 264 7.17 2.71 -2.60
CA SER A 264 7.70 3.31 -3.85
C SER A 264 7.10 4.68 -4.13
N SER A 265 5.81 4.90 -3.88
CA SER A 265 5.17 6.21 -4.01
C SER A 265 5.82 7.25 -3.08
N ALA A 266 6.05 6.88 -1.83
CA ALA A 266 6.70 7.75 -0.87
C ALA A 266 8.14 8.12 -1.27
N PHE A 267 8.94 7.16 -1.77
CA PHE A 267 10.28 7.45 -2.26
C PHE A 267 10.27 8.31 -3.53
N MET A 268 9.36 8.05 -4.48
CA MET A 268 9.22 8.87 -5.69
C MET A 268 8.85 10.33 -5.41
N MET A 269 8.28 10.61 -4.24
CA MET A 269 7.97 11.94 -3.74
C MET A 269 9.00 12.47 -2.72
N GLN A 270 10.08 11.75 -2.47
CA GLN A 270 11.07 12.06 -1.43
C GLN A 270 10.48 12.17 0.00
N MET A 271 9.39 11.45 0.27
CA MET A 271 8.63 11.51 1.52
C MET A 271 8.56 10.16 2.28
N PRO A 272 9.59 9.29 2.28
CA PRO A 272 9.49 7.98 2.91
C PRO A 272 9.29 8.07 4.43
N ILE A 273 9.74 9.14 5.09
CA ILE A 273 9.56 9.34 6.53
C ILE A 273 8.07 9.57 6.88
N PHE A 274 7.27 10.12 5.96
CA PHE A 274 5.84 10.29 6.15
C PHE A 274 5.09 8.96 6.34
N ILE A 275 5.64 7.84 5.86
CA ILE A 275 5.06 6.51 6.10
C ILE A 275 4.93 6.23 7.61
N ALA A 276 5.86 6.70 8.43
CA ALA A 276 5.78 6.54 9.87
C ALA A 276 4.55 7.23 10.49
N VAL A 277 4.01 8.25 9.83
CA VAL A 277 2.80 8.96 10.25
C VAL A 277 1.57 8.37 9.58
N VAL A 278 1.47 8.44 8.24
CA VAL A 278 0.27 7.99 7.51
C VAL A 278 0.08 6.48 7.55
N GLY A 279 1.16 5.73 7.63
CA GLY A 279 1.21 4.28 7.73
C GLY A 279 1.44 3.76 9.15
N LEU A 280 1.12 4.54 10.20
CA LEU A 280 1.34 4.14 11.59
C LEU A 280 0.69 2.78 11.90
N ILE A 281 -0.47 2.48 11.32
CA ILE A 281 -1.13 1.18 11.50
C ILE A 281 -0.20 0.05 10.99
N TYR A 282 0.38 0.17 9.80
CA TYR A 282 1.33 -0.83 9.27
C TYR A 282 2.53 -1.01 10.20
N LEU A 283 3.06 0.12 10.71
CA LEU A 283 4.19 0.11 11.63
C LEU A 283 3.84 -0.61 12.94
N VAL A 284 2.68 -0.32 13.52
CA VAL A 284 2.22 -0.93 14.78
C VAL A 284 1.95 -2.43 14.58
N GLU A 285 1.37 -2.82 13.45
CA GLU A 285 1.15 -4.23 13.11
C GLU A 285 2.48 -5.00 13.07
N VAL A 286 3.46 -4.54 12.30
CA VAL A 286 4.74 -5.24 12.19
C VAL A 286 5.53 -5.20 13.50
N LEU A 287 5.55 -4.07 14.20
CA LEU A 287 6.24 -3.95 15.49
C LEU A 287 5.63 -4.85 16.55
N SER A 288 4.30 -4.99 16.60
CA SER A 288 3.63 -5.88 17.55
C SER A 288 4.07 -7.34 17.37
N VAL A 289 4.28 -7.78 16.12
CA VAL A 289 4.80 -9.12 15.82
C VAL A 289 6.25 -9.26 16.27
N ILE A 290 7.11 -8.30 15.92
CA ILE A 290 8.53 -8.32 16.30
C ILE A 290 8.68 -8.36 17.83
N ILE A 291 7.95 -7.49 18.53
CA ILE A 291 7.97 -7.41 20.01
C ILE A 291 7.48 -8.73 20.60
N GLN A 292 6.33 -9.24 20.15
CA GLN A 292 5.74 -10.46 20.66
C GLN A 292 6.68 -11.65 20.47
N VAL A 293 7.18 -11.87 19.26
CA VAL A 293 8.04 -13.01 18.95
C VAL A 293 9.36 -12.93 19.72
N THR A 294 9.95 -11.75 19.79
CA THR A 294 11.22 -11.55 20.51
C THR A 294 11.06 -11.80 22.02
N TYR A 295 9.99 -11.25 22.60
CA TYR A 295 9.70 -11.43 24.03
C TYR A 295 9.37 -12.90 24.35
N PHE A 296 8.54 -13.52 23.52
CA PHE A 296 8.14 -14.93 23.70
C PHE A 296 9.35 -15.86 23.70
N LYS A 297 10.30 -15.67 22.75
CA LYS A 297 11.53 -16.45 22.68
C LYS A 297 12.44 -16.22 23.87
N LYS A 298 12.61 -14.95 24.31
CA LYS A 298 13.50 -14.58 25.42
C LYS A 298 12.98 -15.01 26.78
N THR A 299 11.65 -15.12 26.95
CA THR A 299 11.03 -15.40 28.26
C THR A 299 10.52 -16.83 28.41
N GLY A 300 10.79 -17.70 27.43
CA GLY A 300 10.34 -19.09 27.46
C GLY A 300 8.82 -19.26 27.38
N GLY A 301 8.14 -18.41 26.59
CA GLY A 301 6.72 -18.58 26.27
C GLY A 301 5.76 -17.52 26.84
N LYS A 302 6.27 -16.48 27.51
CA LYS A 302 5.41 -15.38 28.01
C LYS A 302 5.01 -14.45 26.85
N ARG A 303 3.77 -13.92 26.93
CA ARG A 303 3.21 -13.02 25.92
C ARG A 303 3.04 -11.62 26.47
N ILE A 304 3.33 -10.57 25.66
CA ILE A 304 3.01 -9.17 25.95
C ILE A 304 1.57 -8.90 25.51
N PHE A 305 1.27 -9.20 24.24
CA PHE A 305 -0.06 -9.10 23.67
C PHE A 305 -0.79 -10.44 23.80
N LYS A 306 -2.12 -10.44 23.89
CA LYS A 306 -2.91 -11.68 23.84
C LYS A 306 -2.62 -12.46 22.57
N MET A 307 -2.46 -11.74 21.44
CA MET A 307 -2.04 -12.27 20.13
C MET A 307 -1.39 -11.14 19.32
N ALA A 308 -0.53 -11.47 18.39
CA ALA A 308 0.02 -10.57 17.37
C ALA A 308 -0.24 -11.15 15.98
N PRO A 309 -0.47 -10.34 14.96
CA PRO A 309 -0.46 -8.85 14.95
C PRO A 309 -1.49 -8.19 15.88
N ILE A 310 -1.34 -6.86 16.10
CA ILE A 310 -2.07 -6.16 17.18
C ILE A 310 -3.61 -6.15 17.00
N HIS A 311 -4.12 -6.21 15.77
CA HIS A 311 -5.55 -6.28 15.53
C HIS A 311 -6.20 -7.50 16.22
N HIS A 312 -5.53 -8.65 16.25
CA HIS A 312 -6.00 -9.83 16.97
C HIS A 312 -6.02 -9.65 18.51
N HIS A 313 -5.09 -8.83 19.03
CA HIS A 313 -5.13 -8.48 20.44
C HIS A 313 -6.44 -7.77 20.81
N PHE A 314 -6.88 -6.81 19.99
CA PHE A 314 -8.13 -6.09 20.21
C PHE A 314 -9.36 -7.00 20.08
N GLU A 315 -9.39 -7.92 19.11
CA GLU A 315 -10.45 -8.93 19.01
C GLU A 315 -10.54 -9.78 20.29
N LEU A 316 -9.40 -10.27 20.79
CA LEU A 316 -9.33 -11.03 22.05
C LEU A 316 -9.59 -10.18 23.29
N CYS A 317 -9.60 -8.85 23.18
CA CYS A 317 -10.06 -7.93 24.19
C CYS A 317 -11.58 -7.66 24.10
N GLY A 318 -12.29 -8.30 23.15
CA GLY A 318 -13.75 -8.21 23.02
C GLY A 318 -14.23 -7.16 22.00
N TRP A 319 -13.35 -6.60 21.17
CA TRP A 319 -13.78 -5.73 20.09
C TRP A 319 -14.30 -6.57 18.92
N SER A 320 -15.37 -6.10 18.27
CA SER A 320 -15.81 -6.69 17.00
C SER A 320 -14.79 -6.36 15.89
N GLU A 321 -14.68 -7.22 14.91
CA GLU A 321 -13.84 -7.01 13.72
C GLU A 321 -14.13 -5.67 13.05
N THR A 322 -15.41 -5.36 12.85
CA THR A 322 -15.86 -4.08 12.28
C THR A 322 -15.44 -2.86 13.12
N ARG A 323 -15.39 -3.00 14.44
CA ARG A 323 -14.91 -1.95 15.35
C ARG A 323 -13.41 -1.73 15.19
N VAL A 324 -12.62 -2.79 15.09
CA VAL A 324 -11.17 -2.68 14.85
C VAL A 324 -10.91 -1.97 13.54
N VAL A 325 -11.56 -2.39 12.45
CA VAL A 325 -11.44 -1.78 11.13
C VAL A 325 -11.82 -0.30 11.16
N ALA A 326 -12.94 0.05 11.77
CA ALA A 326 -13.39 1.43 11.87
C ALA A 326 -12.40 2.31 12.65
N VAL A 327 -11.93 1.85 13.82
CA VAL A 327 -11.00 2.63 14.66
C VAL A 327 -9.65 2.81 13.95
N PHE A 328 -9.10 1.76 13.34
CA PHE A 328 -7.83 1.85 12.62
C PHE A 328 -7.93 2.76 11.40
N SER A 329 -9.07 2.72 10.68
CA SER A 329 -9.34 3.64 9.58
C SER A 329 -9.46 5.10 10.06
N ILE A 330 -10.16 5.35 11.17
CA ILE A 330 -10.29 6.69 11.75
C ILE A 330 -8.91 7.22 12.17
N VAL A 331 -8.10 6.41 12.85
CA VAL A 331 -6.73 6.77 13.23
C VAL A 331 -5.92 7.12 12.00
N THR A 332 -5.97 6.29 10.95
CA THR A 332 -5.26 6.56 9.69
C THR A 332 -5.72 7.86 9.04
N ALA A 333 -7.03 8.11 8.98
CA ALA A 333 -7.57 9.34 8.42
C ALA A 333 -7.07 10.60 9.17
N ILE A 334 -7.10 10.57 10.50
CA ILE A 334 -6.58 11.68 11.33
C ILE A 334 -5.07 11.87 11.09
N LEU A 335 -4.31 10.78 11.03
CA LEU A 335 -2.86 10.85 10.78
C LEU A 335 -2.53 11.35 9.37
N CYS A 336 -3.35 11.04 8.36
CA CYS A 336 -3.22 11.62 7.02
C CYS A 336 -3.44 13.14 7.05
N LEU A 337 -4.43 13.63 7.81
CA LEU A 337 -4.65 15.08 7.99
C LEU A 337 -3.48 15.74 8.73
N VAL A 338 -3.00 15.10 9.81
CA VAL A 338 -1.81 15.57 10.55
C VAL A 338 -0.56 15.60 9.66
N ALA A 339 -0.34 14.56 8.85
CA ALA A 339 0.77 14.53 7.91
C ALA A 339 0.66 15.63 6.84
N TYR A 340 -0.56 15.88 6.36
CA TYR A 340 -0.79 16.97 5.40
C TYR A 340 -0.47 18.35 6.00
N MET A 341 -0.70 18.57 7.29
CA MET A 341 -0.26 19.79 7.99
C MET A 341 1.27 19.86 8.14
N GLY A 342 1.96 18.75 7.99
CA GLY A 342 3.42 18.66 8.05
C GLY A 342 4.12 18.93 6.71
N LEU A 343 3.34 19.21 5.66
CA LEU A 343 3.80 19.64 4.35
C LEU A 343 3.91 21.15 4.28
#